data_57e2d2c3510fe8abf0a6c11415180300
#
_entry.id   57e2d2c3510fe8abf0a6c11415180300
#
_cell.length_a   1.000
_cell.length_b   1.000
_cell.length_c   1.000
_cell.angle_alpha   90.00
_cell.angle_beta   90.00
_cell.angle_gamma   90.00
#
_symmetry.space_group_name_H-M   'P 1'
#
loop_
_entity.id
_entity.type
_entity.pdbx_description
1 polymer ?
#
loop_
_entity_poly.entity_id
_entity_poly.type
_entity_poly.pdbx_seq_one_letter_code
_entity_poly.pdbx_strand_id
1 'polypeptide(L)'
;MNNIASTGKRIAMMTANGFNEAEFIALQKAIMAQQAQARIISSHNGLVYSDSKTGNGISYAADSQLSETLAIDYDCLIVVGGSEHIDTLTEEPHAIRLMRAFLRESMPILLVSEASKLLDVIGDTRFASDTSSDKNFVQSDCVLWSIDGSGLSSVFKGFFEIVSARQLKQDADNGVAA
;
A
#
# COMPACT_ATOMS: atom_id res chain seq x y z
N MET A 1 -20.99 -14.28 5.42
CA MET A 1 -20.89 -14.22 3.95
C MET A 1 -19.45 -14.49 3.56
N ASN A 2 -19.26 -15.50 2.76
CA ASN A 2 -17.92 -15.95 2.39
C ASN A 2 -17.29 -14.98 1.43
N ASN A 3 -16.31 -14.24 1.93
CA ASN A 3 -15.50 -13.35 1.11
C ASN A 3 -14.38 -14.15 0.40
N ILE A 4 -14.79 -15.12 -0.41
CA ILE A 4 -13.89 -16.04 -1.12
C ILE A 4 -12.92 -15.26 -2.03
N ALA A 5 -13.36 -14.10 -2.54
CA ALA A 5 -12.57 -13.28 -3.45
C ALA A 5 -11.33 -12.60 -2.79
N SER A 6 -11.28 -12.56 -1.45
CA SER A 6 -10.20 -11.90 -0.72
C SER A 6 -9.16 -12.86 -0.15
N THR A 7 -9.49 -14.13 -0.06
CA THR A 7 -8.60 -15.15 0.53
C THR A 7 -7.36 -15.37 -0.34
N GLY A 8 -6.19 -15.31 0.27
CA GLY A 8 -4.92 -15.55 -0.40
C GLY A 8 -4.37 -14.38 -1.22
N LYS A 9 -5.00 -13.19 -1.17
CA LYS A 9 -4.47 -11.99 -1.83
C LYS A 9 -3.09 -11.64 -1.29
N ARG A 10 -2.18 -11.27 -2.19
CA ARG A 10 -0.81 -10.88 -1.86
C ARG A 10 -0.70 -9.36 -1.88
N ILE A 11 -0.41 -8.78 -0.73
CA ILE A 11 -0.35 -7.33 -0.53
C ILE A 11 1.10 -6.93 -0.34
N ALA A 12 1.62 -6.10 -1.24
CA ALA A 12 2.93 -5.50 -1.10
C ALA A 12 2.88 -4.35 -0.10
N MET A 13 3.68 -4.41 0.95
CA MET A 13 3.89 -3.30 1.88
C MET A 13 5.31 -2.78 1.67
N MET A 14 5.42 -1.71 0.91
CA MET A 14 6.70 -1.06 0.63
C MET A 14 7.15 -0.27 1.86
N THR A 15 8.27 -0.66 2.44
CA THR A 15 8.66 -0.24 3.78
C THR A 15 10.14 0.11 3.85
N ALA A 16 10.45 1.19 4.55
CA ALA A 16 11.80 1.59 4.92
C ALA A 16 11.85 1.88 6.43
N ASN A 17 13.04 2.06 6.99
CA ASN A 17 13.17 2.41 8.39
C ASN A 17 12.46 3.74 8.71
N GLY A 18 11.84 3.81 9.88
CA GLY A 18 11.10 4.98 10.32
C GLY A 18 9.62 4.99 9.95
N PHE A 19 9.06 3.83 9.59
CA PHE A 19 7.62 3.72 9.29
C PHE A 19 6.76 3.96 10.54
N ASN A 20 5.55 4.48 10.34
CA ASN A 20 4.59 4.70 11.43
C ASN A 20 4.08 3.36 11.97
N GLU A 21 4.42 3.06 13.21
CA GLU A 21 4.12 1.79 13.88
C GLU A 21 2.61 1.54 14.00
N ALA A 22 1.87 2.54 14.46
CA ALA A 22 0.43 2.41 14.70
C ALA A 22 -0.34 2.12 13.40
N GLU A 23 -0.01 2.83 12.33
CA GLU A 23 -0.61 2.64 11.01
C GLU A 23 -0.26 1.25 10.45
N PHE A 24 0.98 0.83 10.58
CA PHE A 24 1.45 -0.47 10.12
C PHE A 24 0.71 -1.61 10.84
N ILE A 25 0.64 -1.56 12.17
CA ILE A 25 -0.04 -2.57 12.98
C ILE A 25 -1.54 -2.63 12.65
N ALA A 26 -2.20 -1.48 12.51
CA ALA A 26 -3.61 -1.41 12.18
C ALA A 26 -3.90 -2.08 10.83
N LEU A 27 -3.08 -1.79 9.82
CA LEU A 27 -3.22 -2.40 8.49
C LEU A 27 -2.86 -3.88 8.49
N GLN A 28 -1.83 -4.29 9.20
CA GLN A 28 -1.46 -5.69 9.33
C GLN A 28 -2.61 -6.52 9.92
N LYS A 29 -3.25 -6.02 10.98
CA LYS A 29 -4.43 -6.67 11.57
C LYS A 29 -5.61 -6.74 10.59
N ALA A 30 -5.86 -5.66 9.86
CA ALA A 30 -6.93 -5.61 8.88
C ALA A 30 -6.69 -6.60 7.72
N ILE A 31 -5.45 -6.71 7.25
CA ILE A 31 -5.03 -7.66 6.22
C ILE A 31 -5.25 -9.11 6.69
N MET A 32 -4.81 -9.41 7.91
CA MET A 32 -4.98 -10.75 8.49
C MET A 32 -6.47 -11.11 8.66
N ALA A 33 -7.30 -10.16 9.06
CA ALA A 33 -8.75 -10.36 9.20
C ALA A 33 -9.42 -10.73 7.86
N GLN A 34 -8.85 -10.32 6.74
CA GLN A 34 -9.33 -10.68 5.40
C GLN A 34 -8.66 -11.93 4.83
N GLN A 35 -7.88 -12.63 5.63
CA GLN A 35 -7.12 -13.82 5.20
C GLN A 35 -6.19 -13.56 4.00
N ALA A 36 -5.74 -12.31 3.87
CA ALA A 36 -4.75 -11.90 2.89
C ALA A 36 -3.34 -12.00 3.47
N GLN A 37 -2.33 -11.96 2.60
CA GLN A 37 -0.92 -12.06 2.98
C GLN A 37 -0.22 -10.73 2.76
N ALA A 38 0.28 -10.12 3.84
CA ALA A 38 1.17 -8.98 3.75
C ALA A 38 2.60 -9.45 3.48
N ARG A 39 3.26 -8.80 2.51
CA ARG A 39 4.66 -9.01 2.18
C ARG A 39 5.41 -7.70 2.35
N ILE A 40 6.40 -7.70 3.22
CA ILE A 40 7.23 -6.54 3.50
C ILE A 40 8.34 -6.46 2.47
N ILE A 41 8.38 -5.35 1.74
CA ILE A 41 9.35 -5.12 0.67
C ILE A 41 10.20 -3.92 1.06
N SER A 42 11.51 -4.11 1.11
CA SER A 42 12.45 -3.09 1.56
C SER A 42 13.60 -2.92 0.56
N SER A 43 14.32 -1.81 0.69
CA SER A 43 15.52 -1.53 -0.11
C SER A 43 16.68 -2.49 0.18
N HIS A 44 16.64 -3.20 1.30
CA HIS A 44 17.70 -4.14 1.71
C HIS A 44 17.10 -5.39 2.37
N ASN A 45 17.85 -6.47 2.36
CA ASN A 45 17.51 -7.67 3.13
C ASN A 45 17.78 -7.41 4.63
N GLY A 46 16.93 -7.95 5.46
CA GLY A 46 17.07 -7.87 6.91
C GLY A 46 15.89 -7.20 7.58
N LEU A 47 16.15 -6.53 8.69
CA LEU A 47 15.10 -5.92 9.50
C LEU A 47 14.81 -4.48 9.07
N VAL A 48 13.54 -4.13 9.03
CA VAL A 48 13.06 -2.75 8.95
C VAL A 48 12.47 -2.36 10.29
N TYR A 49 12.74 -1.13 10.72
CA TYR A 49 12.39 -0.63 12.05
C TYR A 49 11.35 0.46 11.97
N SER A 50 10.40 0.42 12.89
CA SER A 50 9.42 1.50 13.05
C SER A 50 10.06 2.78 13.57
N ASP A 51 9.32 3.88 13.49
CA ASP A 51 9.71 5.15 14.09
C ASP A 51 9.73 5.02 15.62
N SER A 52 10.92 5.13 16.21
CA SER A 52 11.12 5.05 17.66
C SER A 52 10.57 6.27 18.42
N LYS A 53 10.27 7.37 17.72
CA LYS A 53 9.72 8.59 18.34
C LYS A 53 8.23 8.48 18.61
N THR A 54 7.50 7.67 17.83
CA THR A 54 6.05 7.54 17.90
C THR A 54 5.58 6.18 18.37
N GLY A 55 6.49 5.23 18.58
CA GLY A 55 6.15 3.84 18.94
C GLY A 55 7.20 3.17 19.81
N ASN A 56 7.05 1.87 19.98
CA ASN A 56 7.92 1.04 20.83
C ASN A 56 9.18 0.53 20.11
N GLY A 57 9.38 0.93 18.85
CA GLY A 57 10.53 0.51 18.08
C GLY A 57 10.45 -0.94 17.63
N ILE A 58 9.33 -1.35 17.08
CA ILE A 58 9.15 -2.69 16.52
C ILE A 58 9.97 -2.88 15.24
N SER A 59 10.31 -4.13 14.94
CA SER A 59 11.00 -4.47 13.71
C SER A 59 10.35 -5.67 13.02
N TYR A 60 10.47 -5.69 11.70
CA TYR A 60 10.00 -6.80 10.87
C TYR A 60 11.08 -7.22 9.89
N ALA A 61 11.16 -8.50 9.61
CA ALA A 61 12.01 -9.00 8.54
C ALA A 61 11.40 -8.68 7.17
N ALA A 62 12.22 -8.16 6.27
CA ALA A 62 11.80 -7.95 4.89
C ALA A 62 11.63 -9.31 4.19
N ASP A 63 10.53 -9.47 3.48
CA ASP A 63 10.23 -10.68 2.69
C ASP A 63 10.94 -10.64 1.33
N SER A 64 11.12 -9.46 0.76
CA SER A 64 11.75 -9.24 -0.55
C SER A 64 12.46 -7.90 -0.62
N GLN A 65 13.43 -7.81 -1.54
CA GLN A 65 14.06 -6.55 -1.88
C GLN A 65 13.30 -5.83 -2.99
N LEU A 66 13.28 -4.49 -2.92
CA LEU A 66 12.68 -3.65 -3.96
C LEU A 66 13.29 -3.90 -5.35
N SER A 67 14.60 -4.14 -5.41
CA SER A 67 15.32 -4.40 -6.66
C SER A 67 14.83 -5.66 -7.40
N GLU A 68 14.33 -6.63 -6.65
CA GLU A 68 13.88 -7.94 -7.17
C GLU A 68 12.35 -8.04 -7.28
N THR A 69 11.62 -7.02 -6.83
CA THR A 69 10.16 -7.05 -6.74
C THR A 69 9.51 -6.60 -8.04
N LEU A 70 8.52 -7.34 -8.49
CA LEU A 70 7.68 -7.02 -9.64
C LEU A 70 6.24 -6.80 -9.19
N ALA A 71 5.59 -5.78 -9.75
CA ALA A 71 4.20 -5.46 -9.42
C ALA A 71 3.24 -6.63 -9.70
N ILE A 72 3.51 -7.39 -10.76
CA ILE A 72 2.69 -8.53 -11.18
C ILE A 72 2.61 -9.66 -10.13
N ASP A 73 3.57 -9.71 -9.21
CA ASP A 73 3.58 -10.72 -8.14
C ASP A 73 2.59 -10.42 -7.02
N TYR A 74 1.92 -9.27 -7.07
CA TYR A 74 1.02 -8.78 -6.02
C TYR A 74 -0.34 -8.38 -6.57
N ASP A 75 -1.31 -8.29 -5.68
CA ASP A 75 -2.67 -7.84 -6.00
C ASP A 75 -2.86 -6.34 -5.74
N CYS A 76 -2.11 -5.78 -4.80
CA CYS A 76 -2.15 -4.36 -4.48
C CYS A 76 -0.90 -3.92 -3.72
N LEU A 77 -0.75 -2.60 -3.57
CA LEU A 77 0.35 -1.96 -2.85
C LEU A 77 -0.20 -1.12 -1.72
N ILE A 78 0.43 -1.20 -0.54
CA ILE A 78 0.15 -0.34 0.60
C ILE A 78 1.46 0.33 1.04
N VAL A 79 1.40 1.63 1.29
CA VAL A 79 2.49 2.41 1.86
C VAL A 79 1.96 3.21 3.05
N VAL A 80 2.45 2.90 4.25
CA VAL A 80 2.10 3.64 5.47
C VAL A 80 2.87 4.95 5.56
N GLY A 81 2.48 5.81 6.49
CA GLY A 81 3.20 7.05 6.77
C GLY A 81 4.47 6.84 7.57
N GLY A 82 5.09 7.93 7.92
CA GLY A 82 6.39 7.99 8.61
C GLY A 82 7.37 8.83 7.78
N SER A 83 7.74 10.00 8.27
CA SER A 83 8.52 10.96 7.46
C SER A 83 9.86 10.41 7.00
N GLU A 84 10.64 9.77 7.88
CA GLU A 84 11.93 9.18 7.52
C GLU A 84 11.77 8.05 6.50
N HIS A 85 10.80 7.18 6.72
CA HIS A 85 10.45 6.08 5.83
C HIS A 85 10.07 6.58 4.43
N ILE A 86 9.23 7.59 4.35
CA ILE A 86 8.81 8.18 3.07
C ILE A 86 9.96 8.91 2.38
N ASP A 87 10.77 9.68 3.12
CA ASP A 87 11.93 10.35 2.53
C ASP A 87 12.89 9.33 1.91
N THR A 88 13.15 8.22 2.59
CA THR A 88 13.97 7.13 2.04
C THR A 88 13.36 6.54 0.76
N LEU A 89 12.06 6.27 0.76
CA LEU A 89 11.38 5.68 -0.40
C LEU A 89 11.32 6.64 -1.60
N THR A 90 11.19 7.95 -1.37
CA THR A 90 11.17 8.94 -2.45
C THR A 90 12.51 9.05 -3.16
N GLU A 91 13.61 8.71 -2.49
CA GLU A 91 14.96 8.71 -3.04
C GLU A 91 15.38 7.33 -3.61
N GLU A 92 14.58 6.29 -3.37
CA GLU A 92 14.90 4.92 -3.80
C GLU A 92 14.38 4.65 -5.22
N PRO A 93 15.26 4.50 -6.22
CA PRO A 93 14.83 4.30 -7.62
C PRO A 93 13.93 3.08 -7.83
N HIS A 94 14.16 2.01 -7.09
CA HIS A 94 13.34 0.80 -7.20
C HIS A 94 11.94 0.98 -6.60
N ALA A 95 11.80 1.80 -5.56
CA ALA A 95 10.51 2.18 -5.01
C ALA A 95 9.69 2.99 -6.04
N ILE A 96 10.33 3.96 -6.68
CA ILE A 96 9.70 4.77 -7.73
C ILE A 96 9.33 3.91 -8.94
N ARG A 97 10.19 3.01 -9.35
CA ARG A 97 9.91 2.05 -10.43
C ARG A 97 8.67 1.21 -10.11
N LEU A 98 8.59 0.69 -8.88
CA LEU A 98 7.48 -0.15 -8.43
C LEU A 98 6.17 0.64 -8.40
N MET A 99 6.19 1.87 -7.86
CA MET A 99 5.02 2.77 -7.88
C MET A 99 4.50 3.00 -9.30
N ARG A 100 5.40 3.32 -10.23
CA ARG A 100 5.03 3.53 -11.63
C ARG A 100 4.44 2.28 -12.27
N ALA A 101 4.98 1.10 -11.93
CA ALA A 101 4.46 -0.17 -12.44
C ALA A 101 3.02 -0.42 -11.97
N PHE A 102 2.74 -0.23 -10.67
CA PHE A 102 1.37 -0.36 -10.13
C PHE A 102 0.39 0.61 -10.79
N LEU A 103 0.79 1.86 -10.97
CA LEU A 103 -0.05 2.88 -11.62
C LEU A 103 -0.33 2.54 -13.09
N ARG A 104 0.69 2.15 -13.84
CA ARG A 104 0.56 1.79 -15.25
C ARG A 104 -0.40 0.64 -15.47
N GLU A 105 -0.34 -0.36 -14.61
CA GLU A 105 -1.21 -1.55 -14.68
C GLU A 105 -2.57 -1.33 -13.99
N SER A 106 -2.85 -0.12 -13.53
CA SER A 106 -4.07 0.23 -12.79
C SER A 106 -4.33 -0.69 -11.60
N MET A 107 -3.28 -1.07 -10.91
CA MET A 107 -3.36 -1.91 -9.72
C MET A 107 -3.66 -1.05 -8.50
N PRO A 108 -4.50 -1.53 -7.57
CA PRO A 108 -4.89 -0.75 -6.40
C PRO A 108 -3.70 -0.38 -5.52
N ILE A 109 -3.68 0.89 -5.08
CA ILE A 109 -2.66 1.45 -4.19
C ILE A 109 -3.35 2.17 -3.05
N LEU A 110 -2.97 1.84 -1.81
CA LEU A 110 -3.37 2.57 -0.62
C LEU A 110 -2.16 3.33 -0.07
N LEU A 111 -2.30 4.65 0.00
CA LEU A 111 -1.31 5.55 0.58
C LEU A 111 -1.87 6.12 1.87
N VAL A 112 -1.03 6.21 2.91
CA VAL A 112 -1.42 6.72 4.23
C VAL A 112 -0.55 7.93 4.59
N SER A 113 -1.18 9.00 5.04
CA SER A 113 -0.49 10.21 5.52
C SER A 113 0.55 10.73 4.52
N GLU A 114 1.82 10.85 4.90
CA GLU A 114 2.91 11.38 4.08
C GLU A 114 3.24 10.53 2.84
N ALA A 115 2.70 9.31 2.75
CA ALA A 115 2.95 8.43 1.60
C ALA A 115 2.51 9.03 0.26
N SER A 116 1.62 10.01 0.27
CA SER A 116 1.22 10.77 -0.93
C SER A 116 2.39 11.48 -1.62
N LYS A 117 3.47 11.78 -0.90
CA LYS A 117 4.69 12.37 -1.47
C LYS A 117 5.30 11.51 -2.59
N LEU A 118 5.08 10.18 -2.56
CA LEU A 118 5.52 9.30 -3.64
C LEU A 118 4.87 9.65 -4.98
N LEU A 119 3.62 10.10 -4.97
CA LEU A 119 2.95 10.60 -6.17
C LEU A 119 3.59 11.89 -6.68
N ASP A 120 3.92 12.80 -5.78
CA ASP A 120 4.57 14.08 -6.14
C ASP A 120 5.90 13.85 -6.85
N VAL A 121 6.71 12.94 -6.33
CA VAL A 121 8.04 12.61 -6.89
C VAL A 121 7.93 12.05 -8.32
N ILE A 122 6.89 11.29 -8.62
CA ILE A 122 6.67 10.75 -9.97
C ILE A 122 5.89 11.69 -10.89
N GLY A 123 5.50 12.87 -10.40
CA GLY A 123 4.76 13.88 -11.16
C GLY A 123 3.27 13.58 -11.32
N ASP A 124 2.71 12.75 -10.45
CA ASP A 124 1.28 12.42 -10.46
C ASP A 124 0.53 13.43 -9.57
N THR A 125 -0.28 14.26 -10.18
CA THR A 125 -0.97 15.40 -9.53
C THR A 125 -2.42 15.11 -9.15
N ARG A 126 -2.84 13.85 -9.15
CA ARG A 126 -4.26 13.47 -8.94
C ARG A 126 -4.87 14.00 -7.64
N PHE A 127 -4.07 14.19 -6.59
CA PHE A 127 -4.53 14.72 -5.30
C PHE A 127 -4.02 16.11 -4.99
N ALA A 128 -3.40 16.80 -5.94
CA ALA A 128 -2.79 18.13 -5.71
C ALA A 128 -3.79 19.21 -5.26
N SER A 129 -5.07 19.07 -5.60
CA SER A 129 -6.14 20.03 -5.26
C SER A 129 -7.01 19.57 -4.07
N ASP A 130 -6.79 18.39 -3.50
CA ASP A 130 -7.68 17.79 -2.50
C ASP A 130 -7.34 18.18 -1.05
N THR A 131 -6.88 19.39 -0.81
CA THR A 131 -6.48 19.89 0.51
C THR A 131 -7.65 20.23 1.44
N SER A 132 -8.89 20.11 1.01
CA SER A 132 -10.06 20.62 1.74
C SER A 132 -11.25 19.66 1.84
N SER A 133 -11.04 18.35 1.75
CA SER A 133 -12.18 17.45 1.92
C SER A 133 -12.47 17.21 3.41
N ASP A 134 -13.73 17.31 3.82
CA ASP A 134 -14.22 16.87 5.13
C ASP A 134 -14.12 15.34 5.29
N LYS A 135 -13.53 14.66 4.34
CA LYS A 135 -13.35 13.21 4.34
C LYS A 135 -11.96 12.83 4.84
N ASN A 136 -11.88 11.75 5.57
CA ASN A 136 -10.60 11.21 6.06
C ASN A 136 -9.77 10.58 4.95
N PHE A 137 -10.36 10.35 3.78
CA PHE A 137 -9.66 9.77 2.62
C PHE A 137 -10.22 10.33 1.32
N VAL A 138 -9.39 10.27 0.28
CA VAL A 138 -9.75 10.59 -1.10
C VAL A 138 -9.38 9.44 -2.02
N GLN A 139 -10.12 9.27 -3.10
CA GLN A 139 -9.90 8.22 -4.08
C GLN A 139 -9.86 8.81 -5.49
N SER A 140 -8.90 8.37 -6.28
CA SER A 140 -8.82 8.65 -7.72
C SER A 140 -8.37 7.40 -8.44
N ASP A 141 -9.23 6.88 -9.33
CA ASP A 141 -9.02 5.61 -10.02
C ASP A 141 -8.73 4.45 -9.05
N CYS A 142 -7.56 3.82 -9.17
CA CYS A 142 -7.12 2.72 -8.33
C CYS A 142 -6.36 3.18 -7.07
N VAL A 143 -6.16 4.49 -6.88
CA VAL A 143 -5.39 5.01 -5.74
C VAL A 143 -6.33 5.57 -4.67
N LEU A 144 -6.14 5.10 -3.45
CA LEU A 144 -6.82 5.60 -2.25
C LEU A 144 -5.77 6.23 -1.34
N TRP A 145 -6.01 7.45 -0.89
CA TRP A 145 -5.15 8.15 0.06
C TRP A 145 -5.90 8.47 1.35
N SER A 146 -5.45 7.89 2.46
CA SER A 146 -5.89 8.25 3.80
C SER A 146 -5.06 9.44 4.27
N ILE A 147 -5.71 10.59 4.44
CA ILE A 147 -5.02 11.89 4.61
C ILE A 147 -4.25 11.97 5.93
N ASP A 148 -4.86 11.53 7.01
CA ASP A 148 -4.31 11.65 8.37
C ASP A 148 -4.05 10.30 9.08
N GLY A 149 -4.26 9.20 8.38
CA GLY A 149 -4.09 7.86 8.97
C GLY A 149 -5.17 7.46 9.97
N SER A 150 -6.26 8.22 10.09
CA SER A 150 -7.37 7.87 10.98
C SER A 150 -8.32 6.87 10.34
N GLY A 151 -8.98 6.06 11.18
CA GLY A 151 -10.00 5.12 10.73
C GLY A 151 -9.50 4.09 9.71
N LEU A 152 -8.26 3.65 9.81
CA LEU A 152 -7.63 2.77 8.81
C LEU A 152 -8.37 1.45 8.60
N SER A 153 -9.03 0.91 9.62
CA SER A 153 -9.84 -0.31 9.45
C SER A 153 -10.97 -0.11 8.44
N SER A 154 -11.66 1.02 8.50
CA SER A 154 -12.73 1.38 7.56
C SER A 154 -12.18 1.72 6.17
N VAL A 155 -11.08 2.46 6.12
CA VAL A 155 -10.39 2.82 4.87
C VAL A 155 -9.90 1.56 4.17
N PHE A 156 -9.29 0.64 4.90
CA PHE A 156 -8.81 -0.63 4.35
C PHE A 156 -9.96 -1.48 3.80
N LYS A 157 -11.09 -1.52 4.50
CA LYS A 157 -12.26 -2.25 4.03
C LYS A 157 -12.73 -1.75 2.66
N GLY A 158 -12.86 -0.44 2.50
CA GLY A 158 -13.20 0.18 1.21
C GLY A 158 -12.14 -0.08 0.14
N PHE A 159 -10.88 0.01 0.48
CA PHE A 159 -9.77 -0.32 -0.41
C PHE A 159 -9.82 -1.78 -0.85
N PHE A 160 -10.09 -2.69 0.06
CA PHE A 160 -10.13 -4.11 -0.22
C PHE A 160 -11.30 -4.49 -1.15
N GLU A 161 -12.40 -3.75 -1.10
CA GLU A 161 -13.49 -3.88 -2.06
C GLU A 161 -13.02 -3.56 -3.49
N ILE A 162 -12.17 -2.56 -3.66
CA ILE A 162 -11.57 -2.22 -4.96
C ILE A 162 -10.67 -3.35 -5.46
N VAL A 163 -9.85 -3.93 -4.59
CA VAL A 163 -8.97 -5.06 -4.91
C VAL A 163 -9.80 -6.27 -5.37
N SER A 164 -10.87 -6.57 -4.65
CA SER A 164 -11.75 -7.70 -4.94
C SER A 164 -12.51 -7.50 -6.26
N ALA A 165 -13.01 -6.30 -6.52
CA ALA A 165 -13.71 -5.97 -7.76
C ALA A 165 -12.80 -6.08 -8.99
N ARG A 166 -11.53 -5.70 -8.86
CA ARG A 166 -10.55 -5.85 -9.93
C ARG A 166 -10.31 -7.32 -10.29
N GLN A 167 -10.21 -8.17 -9.28
CA GLN A 167 -10.03 -9.61 -9.49
C GLN A 167 -11.22 -10.22 -10.25
N LEU A 168 -12.43 -9.89 -9.84
CA LEU A 168 -13.65 -10.39 -10.49
C LEU A 168 -13.70 -10.01 -11.97
N LYS A 169 -13.25 -8.80 -12.34
CA LYS A 169 -13.16 -8.38 -13.74
C LYS A 169 -12.13 -9.21 -14.50
N GLN A 170 -10.96 -9.42 -13.93
CA GLN A 170 -9.91 -10.23 -14.56
C GLN A 170 -10.36 -11.67 -14.76
N ASP A 171 -11.03 -12.26 -13.79
CA ASP A 171 -11.55 -13.62 -13.87
C ASP A 171 -12.65 -13.74 -14.94
N ALA A 172 -13.52 -12.73 -15.06
CA ALA A 172 -14.55 -12.66 -16.09
C ALA A 172 -13.94 -12.54 -17.49
N ASP A 173 -12.92 -11.69 -17.65
CA ASP A 173 -12.22 -11.51 -18.94
C ASP A 173 -11.46 -12.78 -19.34
N ASN A 174 -10.85 -13.47 -18.41
CA ASN A 174 -10.15 -14.74 -18.64
C ASN A 174 -11.14 -15.88 -18.90
N GLY A 175 -12.32 -15.86 -18.27
CA GLY A 175 -13.38 -16.88 -18.45
C GLY A 175 -14.05 -16.80 -19.81
N VAL A 176 -14.09 -15.65 -20.44
CA VAL A 176 -14.64 -15.43 -21.79
C VAL A 176 -13.69 -15.95 -22.88
N ALA A 177 -12.41 -16.09 -22.58
CA ALA A 177 -11.38 -16.58 -23.49
C ALA A 177 -11.28 -18.12 -23.53
N ALA A 178 -12.08 -18.81 -22.73
CA ALA A 178 -12.08 -20.28 -22.67
C ALA A 178 -13.13 -20.91 -23.61
#